data_3ce6b1331e648d6bb684fbcd3729c36f
#
_entry.id   3ce6b1331e648d6bb684fbcd3729c36f
#
_cell.length_a   1.000
_cell.length_b   1.000
_cell.length_c   1.000
_cell.angle_alpha   90.00
_cell.angle_beta   90.00
_cell.angle_gamma   90.00
#
_symmetry.space_group_name_H-M   'P 1'
#
loop_
_entity.id
_entity.type
_entity.pdbx_description
1 polymer ?
#
loop_
_entity_poly.entity_id
_entity_poly.type
_entity_poly.pdbx_seq_one_letter_code
_entity_poly.pdbx_strand_id
1 'polypeptide(L)'
;MNELDWLTEGFEEHRPRLHAMAYRMLGSASEADDALQDAWLRVGRADTDSVENIGGWLTTVVARVCLNMLRSREHRREESLEAREPVPARGQDDGRDPEEEALLADSVGVALLVVLDTLSPAERLSFVLHDMFAVPFDEIGPMLERSPAAVRQLASRARRRVKGASPLPEADLARRRRVVDAFLAATRGGNFDALVALLHPDVVLHADRSVVPTPEPVVVSGAHPVAKGAMAATGRARFTGPALVNGSVGLAMAPQGRLRLVLAFTITDDMITRIDVVADPDRLDELELAVLDD
;
A
#
# COMPACT_ATOMS: atom_id res chain seq x y z
N MET A 1 11.71 -30.46 27.08
CA MET A 1 11.74 -29.35 26.10
C MET A 1 12.09 -28.13 26.91
N ASN A 2 13.17 -27.43 26.56
CA ASN A 2 13.59 -26.24 27.26
C ASN A 2 12.62 -25.10 26.89
N GLU A 3 12.41 -24.15 27.78
CA GLU A 3 11.52 -22.98 27.57
C GLU A 3 11.91 -22.23 26.27
N LEU A 4 13.21 -22.10 26.00
CA LEU A 4 13.72 -21.48 24.79
C LEU A 4 13.37 -22.27 23.51
N ASP A 5 13.38 -23.62 23.59
CA ASP A 5 13.00 -24.49 22.46
C ASP A 5 11.54 -24.33 22.11
N TRP A 6 10.66 -24.30 23.12
CA TRP A 6 9.22 -24.09 22.94
C TRP A 6 8.90 -22.69 22.33
N LEU A 7 9.58 -21.64 22.81
CA LEU A 7 9.44 -20.29 22.25
C LEU A 7 9.90 -20.21 20.80
N THR A 8 11.04 -20.84 20.48
CA THR A 8 11.59 -20.84 19.13
C THR A 8 10.65 -21.56 18.16
N GLU A 9 10.15 -22.75 18.57
CA GLU A 9 9.23 -23.53 17.75
C GLU A 9 7.91 -22.77 17.53
N GLY A 10 7.33 -22.19 18.59
CA GLY A 10 6.12 -21.38 18.50
C GLY A 10 6.29 -20.12 17.65
N PHE A 11 7.45 -19.44 17.72
CA PHE A 11 7.73 -18.29 16.89
C PHE A 11 7.85 -18.65 15.41
N GLU A 12 8.59 -19.70 15.07
CA GLU A 12 8.76 -20.14 13.69
C GLU A 12 7.45 -20.67 13.09
N GLU A 13 6.61 -21.37 13.86
CA GLU A 13 5.27 -21.80 13.43
C GLU A 13 4.40 -20.60 13.04
N HIS A 14 4.43 -19.52 13.82
CA HIS A 14 3.60 -18.34 13.59
C HIS A 14 4.24 -17.28 12.70
N ARG A 15 5.54 -17.40 12.38
CA ARG A 15 6.32 -16.43 11.62
C ARG A 15 5.67 -15.96 10.32
N PRO A 16 5.12 -16.83 9.43
CA PRO A 16 4.49 -16.38 8.20
C PRO A 16 3.29 -15.45 8.44
N ARG A 17 2.45 -15.76 9.44
CA ARG A 17 1.30 -14.95 9.82
C ARG A 17 1.73 -13.62 10.43
N LEU A 18 2.74 -13.63 11.31
CA LEU A 18 3.28 -12.45 11.96
C LEU A 18 3.94 -11.51 10.93
N HIS A 19 4.69 -12.07 9.97
CA HIS A 19 5.29 -11.32 8.87
C HIS A 19 4.22 -10.68 7.99
N ALA A 20 3.19 -11.42 7.58
CA ALA A 20 2.09 -10.89 6.79
C ALA A 20 1.34 -9.75 7.52
N MET A 21 1.20 -9.82 8.84
CA MET A 21 0.64 -8.75 9.65
C MET A 21 1.57 -7.52 9.69
N ALA A 22 2.85 -7.73 10.00
CA ALA A 22 3.85 -6.65 10.06
C ALA A 22 3.98 -5.93 8.70
N TYR A 23 3.95 -6.68 7.60
CA TYR A 23 3.98 -6.11 6.25
C TYR A 23 2.76 -5.21 5.98
N ARG A 24 1.55 -5.62 6.36
CA ARG A 24 0.34 -4.77 6.24
C ARG A 24 0.38 -3.55 7.17
N MET A 25 1.04 -3.70 8.32
CA MET A 25 1.24 -2.60 9.26
C MET A 25 2.28 -1.59 8.79
N LEU A 26 3.35 -2.01 8.13
CA LEU A 26 4.52 -1.17 7.84
C LEU A 26 4.65 -0.80 6.36
N GLY A 27 4.11 -1.62 5.45
CA GLY A 27 4.12 -1.40 4.00
C GLY A 27 5.43 -1.80 3.32
N SER A 28 6.45 -2.22 4.08
CA SER A 28 7.76 -2.65 3.58
C SER A 28 8.12 -4.02 4.15
N ALA A 29 8.65 -4.89 3.29
CA ALA A 29 9.06 -6.23 3.68
C ALA A 29 10.29 -6.19 4.61
N SER A 30 11.25 -5.30 4.36
CA SER A 30 12.42 -5.13 5.24
C SER A 30 12.01 -4.64 6.63
N GLU A 31 11.11 -3.66 6.71
CA GLU A 31 10.62 -3.20 8.01
C GLU A 31 9.76 -4.25 8.74
N ALA A 32 9.08 -5.12 7.99
CA ALA A 32 8.38 -6.26 8.59
C ALA A 32 9.36 -7.25 9.22
N ASP A 33 10.49 -7.55 8.54
CA ASP A 33 11.54 -8.39 9.12
C ASP A 33 12.22 -7.73 10.32
N ASP A 34 12.50 -6.43 10.25
CA ASP A 34 13.06 -5.69 11.39
C ASP A 34 12.10 -5.75 12.60
N ALA A 35 10.79 -5.61 12.36
CA ALA A 35 9.79 -5.72 13.41
C ALA A 35 9.73 -7.12 14.02
N LEU A 36 9.86 -8.18 13.22
CA LEU A 36 9.92 -9.56 13.71
C LEU A 36 11.19 -9.81 14.50
N GLN A 37 12.33 -9.31 14.04
CA GLN A 37 13.59 -9.42 14.75
C GLN A 37 13.56 -8.70 16.11
N ASP A 38 13.02 -7.48 16.14
CA ASP A 38 12.86 -6.71 17.38
C ASP A 38 11.87 -7.37 18.35
N ALA A 39 10.79 -7.96 17.81
CA ALA A 39 9.84 -8.76 18.59
C ALA A 39 10.50 -10.00 19.19
N TRP A 40 11.30 -10.73 18.42
CA TRP A 40 12.05 -11.91 18.89
C TRP A 40 12.97 -11.57 20.06
N LEU A 41 13.74 -10.47 19.95
CA LEU A 41 14.62 -10.02 21.02
C LEU A 41 13.86 -9.66 22.33
N ARG A 42 12.61 -9.20 22.21
CA ARG A 42 11.74 -8.91 23.37
C ARG A 42 11.15 -10.17 23.97
N VAL A 43 10.73 -11.10 23.11
CA VAL A 43 10.21 -12.42 23.49
C VAL A 43 11.23 -13.19 24.33
N GLY A 44 12.50 -13.22 23.93
CA GLY A 44 13.56 -13.92 24.66
C GLY A 44 13.91 -13.31 26.04
N ARG A 45 13.33 -12.15 26.40
CA ARG A 45 13.52 -11.51 27.71
C ARG A 45 12.24 -11.46 28.55
N ALA A 46 11.13 -11.94 28.01
CA ALA A 46 9.84 -11.93 28.68
C ALA A 46 9.68 -13.15 29.58
N ASP A 47 8.94 -12.98 30.66
CA ASP A 47 8.43 -14.10 31.46
C ASP A 47 7.27 -14.76 30.72
N THR A 48 7.41 -16.05 30.42
CA THR A 48 6.45 -16.82 29.61
C THR A 48 5.61 -17.79 30.43
N ASP A 49 5.82 -17.88 31.73
CA ASP A 49 5.12 -18.82 32.61
C ASP A 49 3.59 -18.69 32.60
N SER A 50 3.09 -17.49 32.23
CA SER A 50 1.66 -17.19 32.16
C SER A 50 1.07 -17.24 30.74
N VAL A 51 1.84 -17.62 29.72
CA VAL A 51 1.40 -17.60 28.31
C VAL A 51 0.64 -18.88 27.96
N GLU A 52 -0.69 -18.80 27.96
CA GLU A 52 -1.56 -19.91 27.54
C GLU A 52 -1.71 -20.02 26.01
N ASN A 53 -1.70 -18.87 25.31
CA ASN A 53 -1.84 -18.78 23.84
C ASN A 53 -0.64 -18.05 23.23
N ILE A 54 0.35 -18.83 22.78
CA ILE A 54 1.59 -18.29 22.21
C ILE A 54 1.33 -17.44 20.94
N GLY A 55 0.42 -17.88 20.05
CA GLY A 55 0.11 -17.15 18.81
C GLY A 55 -0.55 -15.79 19.06
N GLY A 56 -1.49 -15.70 20.01
CA GLY A 56 -2.12 -14.45 20.43
C GLY A 56 -1.12 -13.50 21.11
N TRP A 57 -0.28 -14.06 21.98
CA TRP A 57 0.75 -13.30 22.68
C TRP A 57 1.81 -12.73 21.70
N LEU A 58 2.35 -13.56 20.78
CA LEU A 58 3.27 -13.14 19.74
C LEU A 58 2.65 -12.06 18.83
N THR A 59 1.38 -12.23 18.46
CA THR A 59 0.63 -11.22 17.70
C THR A 59 0.64 -9.87 18.43
N THR A 60 0.40 -9.88 19.74
CA THR A 60 0.41 -8.67 20.58
C THR A 60 1.81 -8.03 20.62
N VAL A 61 2.88 -8.81 20.76
CA VAL A 61 4.25 -8.30 20.80
C VAL A 61 4.62 -7.65 19.48
N VAL A 62 4.42 -8.33 18.34
CA VAL A 62 4.71 -7.80 17.01
C VAL A 62 3.86 -6.57 16.70
N ALA A 63 2.57 -6.58 17.03
CA ALA A 63 1.68 -5.44 16.83
C ALA A 63 2.15 -4.19 17.57
N ARG A 64 2.62 -4.33 18.82
CA ARG A 64 3.19 -3.22 19.60
C ARG A 64 4.50 -2.70 19.00
N VAL A 65 5.37 -3.58 18.48
CA VAL A 65 6.58 -3.17 17.77
C VAL A 65 6.21 -2.34 16.55
N CYS A 66 5.34 -2.85 15.68
CA CYS A 66 4.86 -2.14 14.49
C CYS A 66 4.24 -0.78 14.84
N LEU A 67 3.39 -0.72 15.87
CA LEU A 67 2.78 0.53 16.33
C LEU A 67 3.81 1.57 16.75
N ASN A 68 4.86 1.16 17.49
CA ASN A 68 5.94 2.04 17.91
C ASN A 68 6.75 2.55 16.70
N MET A 69 7.02 1.69 15.71
CA MET A 69 7.69 2.09 14.47
C MET A 69 6.87 3.13 13.70
N LEU A 70 5.55 2.94 13.58
CA LEU A 70 4.64 3.88 12.92
C LEU A 70 4.59 5.24 13.65
N ARG A 71 4.46 5.25 14.98
CA ARG A 71 4.48 6.48 15.79
C ARG A 71 5.80 7.24 15.65
N SER A 72 6.92 6.54 15.63
CA SER A 72 8.24 7.14 15.42
C SER A 72 8.41 7.74 14.02
N ARG A 73 7.74 7.17 12.99
CA ARG A 73 7.71 7.76 11.65
C ARG A 73 6.87 9.03 11.60
N GLU A 74 5.68 9.00 12.21
CA GLU A 74 4.77 10.14 12.28
C GLU A 74 5.48 11.33 12.95
N HIS A 75 6.09 11.12 14.11
CA HIS A 75 6.84 12.15 14.83
C HIS A 75 8.01 12.72 14.00
N ARG A 76 8.78 11.88 13.32
CA ARG A 76 9.87 12.36 12.44
C ARG A 76 9.37 13.13 11.22
N ARG A 77 8.17 12.81 10.69
CA ARG A 77 7.54 13.60 9.63
C ARG A 77 7.13 14.97 10.11
N GLU A 78 6.53 15.06 11.29
CA GLU A 78 6.14 16.33 11.92
C GLU A 78 7.37 17.23 12.17
N GLU A 79 8.44 16.70 12.79
CA GLU A 79 9.69 17.42 13.01
C GLU A 79 10.34 17.94 11.71
N SER A 80 10.31 17.12 10.65
CA SER A 80 10.87 17.52 9.35
C SER A 80 10.06 18.59 8.64
N LEU A 81 8.72 18.58 8.78
CA LEU A 81 7.86 19.65 8.26
C LEU A 81 8.10 20.96 8.99
N GLU A 82 8.30 20.94 10.31
CA GLU A 82 8.63 22.11 11.10
C GLU A 82 10.03 22.69 10.76
N ALA A 83 11.01 21.82 10.54
CA ALA A 83 12.37 22.19 10.17
C ALA A 83 12.54 22.68 8.73
N ARG A 84 11.51 22.57 7.85
CA ARG A 84 11.60 22.82 6.41
C ARG A 84 12.75 22.08 5.70
N GLU A 85 13.27 21.03 6.29
CA GLU A 85 14.27 20.18 5.66
C GLU A 85 13.57 19.15 4.76
N PRO A 86 14.04 18.93 3.50
CA PRO A 86 13.54 17.82 2.70
C PRO A 86 13.86 16.54 3.47
N VAL A 87 12.84 15.76 3.82
CA VAL A 87 13.08 14.40 4.29
C VAL A 87 13.85 13.69 3.19
N PRO A 88 15.11 13.26 3.43
CA PRO A 88 15.80 12.51 2.42
C PRO A 88 14.92 11.32 2.08
N ALA A 89 14.54 11.19 0.82
CA ALA A 89 13.93 9.99 0.31
C ALA A 89 14.95 8.87 0.57
N ARG A 90 14.84 8.21 1.72
CA ARG A 90 15.60 7.00 2.00
C ARG A 90 15.07 5.93 1.04
N GLY A 91 15.51 6.01 -0.20
CA GLY A 91 15.70 4.85 -1.02
C GLY A 91 16.88 4.09 -0.41
N GLN A 92 16.68 3.42 0.70
CA GLN A 92 17.53 2.30 1.03
C GLN A 92 17.16 1.24 0.02
N ASP A 93 18.09 1.03 -0.90
CA ASP A 93 18.18 -0.19 -1.69
C ASP A 93 18.54 -1.27 -0.66
N ASP A 94 17.50 -1.86 -0.04
CA ASP A 94 17.63 -2.77 1.11
C ASP A 94 18.16 -4.15 0.69
N GLY A 95 18.75 -4.27 -0.50
CA GLY A 95 19.42 -5.49 -0.94
C GLY A 95 18.49 -6.70 -1.15
N ARG A 96 17.18 -6.53 -1.00
CA ARG A 96 16.19 -7.56 -1.33
C ARG A 96 15.89 -7.57 -2.81
N ASP A 97 15.50 -8.75 -3.29
CA ASP A 97 15.04 -8.92 -4.66
C ASP A 97 13.75 -8.08 -4.87
N PRO A 98 13.81 -7.06 -5.75
CA PRO A 98 12.62 -6.28 -6.08
C PRO A 98 11.44 -7.11 -6.61
N GLU A 99 11.70 -8.33 -7.06
CA GLU A 99 10.69 -9.27 -7.54
C GLU A 99 9.90 -9.87 -6.37
N GLU A 100 10.56 -10.20 -5.25
CA GLU A 100 9.92 -10.71 -4.05
C GLU A 100 9.02 -9.62 -3.39
N GLU A 101 9.48 -8.39 -3.35
CA GLU A 101 8.68 -7.26 -2.85
C GLU A 101 7.46 -6.98 -3.74
N ALA A 102 7.60 -7.08 -5.07
CA ALA A 102 6.49 -6.91 -5.99
C ALA A 102 5.43 -8.01 -5.83
N LEU A 103 5.84 -9.25 -5.61
CA LEU A 103 4.92 -10.37 -5.33
C LEU A 103 4.16 -10.19 -4.03
N LEU A 104 4.80 -9.69 -2.97
CA LEU A 104 4.14 -9.37 -1.71
C LEU A 104 3.14 -8.22 -1.87
N ALA A 105 3.51 -7.17 -2.58
CA ALA A 105 2.61 -6.05 -2.87
C ALA A 105 1.40 -6.49 -3.70
N ASP A 106 1.59 -7.37 -4.69
CA ASP A 106 0.50 -7.91 -5.51
C ASP A 106 -0.45 -8.79 -4.69
N SER A 107 0.07 -9.58 -3.75
CA SER A 107 -0.72 -10.44 -2.86
C SER A 107 -1.61 -9.68 -1.86
N VAL A 108 -1.24 -8.46 -1.49
CA VAL A 108 -1.98 -7.60 -0.55
C VAL A 108 -2.83 -6.56 -1.27
N GLY A 109 -2.46 -6.25 -2.51
CA GLY A 109 -3.03 -5.16 -3.30
C GLY A 109 -2.34 -3.82 -3.01
N VAL A 110 -1.74 -3.24 -4.06
CA VAL A 110 -1.02 -1.96 -3.97
C VAL A 110 -1.91 -0.86 -3.40
N ALA A 111 -3.17 -0.78 -3.84
CA ALA A 111 -4.12 0.22 -3.37
C ALA A 111 -4.36 0.13 -1.86
N LEU A 112 -4.48 -1.09 -1.32
CA LEU A 112 -4.67 -1.28 0.12
C LEU A 112 -3.47 -0.77 0.91
N LEU A 113 -2.24 -1.06 0.48
CA LEU A 113 -1.03 -0.56 1.16
C LEU A 113 -0.97 0.97 1.17
N VAL A 114 -1.33 1.61 0.04
CA VAL A 114 -1.39 3.08 -0.05
C VAL A 114 -2.44 3.65 0.89
N VAL A 115 -3.65 3.11 0.89
CA VAL A 115 -4.71 3.59 1.78
C VAL A 115 -4.34 3.38 3.25
N LEU A 116 -3.74 2.23 3.59
CA LEU A 116 -3.24 1.98 4.93
C LEU A 116 -2.19 3.01 5.36
N ASP A 117 -1.34 3.51 4.45
CA ASP A 117 -0.33 4.55 4.77
C ASP A 117 -0.96 5.92 5.07
N THR A 118 -2.19 6.17 4.63
CA THR A 118 -2.94 7.40 4.97
C THR A 118 -3.65 7.34 6.33
N LEU A 119 -3.74 6.16 6.94
CA LEU A 119 -4.40 5.98 8.25
C LEU A 119 -3.46 6.39 9.38
N SER A 120 -4.02 6.96 10.45
CA SER A 120 -3.27 7.11 11.69
C SER A 120 -2.80 5.74 12.23
N PRO A 121 -1.67 5.66 12.98
CA PRO A 121 -1.17 4.39 13.52
C PRO A 121 -2.23 3.59 14.29
N ALA A 122 -3.10 4.27 15.02
CA ALA A 122 -4.16 3.63 15.79
C ALA A 122 -5.31 3.09 14.91
N GLU A 123 -5.70 3.81 13.86
CA GLU A 123 -6.69 3.36 12.87
C GLU A 123 -6.16 2.17 12.07
N ARG A 124 -4.91 2.25 11.63
CA ARG A 124 -4.23 1.18 10.89
C ARG A 124 -4.14 -0.10 11.72
N LEU A 125 -3.67 -0.01 12.98
CA LEU A 125 -3.61 -1.16 13.88
C LEU A 125 -4.99 -1.78 14.07
N SER A 126 -6.01 -0.96 14.38
CA SER A 126 -7.37 -1.45 14.64
C SER A 126 -7.96 -2.18 13.44
N PHE A 127 -7.76 -1.65 12.23
CA PHE A 127 -8.25 -2.25 11.00
C PHE A 127 -7.48 -3.53 10.65
N VAL A 128 -6.14 -3.47 10.62
CA VAL A 128 -5.34 -4.63 10.23
C VAL A 128 -5.61 -5.79 11.18
N LEU A 129 -5.51 -5.59 12.50
CA LEU A 129 -5.69 -6.68 13.46
C LEU A 129 -7.09 -7.24 13.43
N HIS A 130 -8.12 -6.40 13.42
CA HIS A 130 -9.50 -6.90 13.50
C HIS A 130 -10.02 -7.42 12.16
N ASP A 131 -9.92 -6.61 11.10
CA ASP A 131 -10.58 -6.91 9.82
C ASP A 131 -9.80 -7.93 8.97
N MET A 132 -8.47 -7.99 9.12
CA MET A 132 -7.63 -8.87 8.32
C MET A 132 -7.12 -10.10 9.10
N PHE A 133 -6.94 -9.97 10.43
CA PHE A 133 -6.40 -11.05 11.27
C PHE A 133 -7.38 -11.57 12.30
N ALA A 134 -8.62 -11.06 12.33
CA ALA A 134 -9.72 -11.49 13.21
C ALA A 134 -9.41 -11.39 14.72
N VAL A 135 -8.53 -10.46 15.12
CA VAL A 135 -8.22 -10.21 16.53
C VAL A 135 -9.40 -9.47 17.18
N PRO A 136 -9.91 -9.94 18.35
CA PRO A 136 -11.01 -9.29 19.05
C PRO A 136 -10.65 -7.86 19.50
N PHE A 137 -11.63 -6.94 19.51
CA PHE A 137 -11.42 -5.58 19.99
C PHE A 137 -10.97 -5.49 21.44
N ASP A 138 -11.37 -6.46 22.26
CA ASP A 138 -10.98 -6.55 23.68
C ASP A 138 -9.47 -6.82 23.84
N GLU A 139 -8.87 -7.54 22.89
CA GLU A 139 -7.42 -7.79 22.86
C GLU A 139 -6.65 -6.61 22.25
N ILE A 140 -7.24 -5.90 21.29
CA ILE A 140 -6.61 -4.71 20.67
C ILE A 140 -6.62 -3.51 21.62
N GLY A 141 -7.68 -3.38 22.44
CA GLY A 141 -7.84 -2.27 23.39
C GLY A 141 -6.61 -1.99 24.24
N PRO A 142 -6.06 -3.00 24.94
CA PRO A 142 -4.84 -2.85 25.75
C PRO A 142 -3.58 -2.47 24.98
N MET A 143 -3.51 -2.79 23.67
CA MET A 143 -2.37 -2.40 22.84
C MET A 143 -2.37 -0.88 22.54
N LEU A 144 -3.56 -0.29 22.45
CA LEU A 144 -3.79 1.12 22.15
C LEU A 144 -4.07 1.98 23.41
N GLU A 145 -4.16 1.35 24.57
CA GLU A 145 -4.59 2.00 25.82
C GLU A 145 -5.98 2.65 25.66
N ARG A 146 -6.90 1.95 24.98
CA ARG A 146 -8.25 2.41 24.67
C ARG A 146 -9.31 1.37 25.00
N SER A 147 -10.54 1.82 25.21
CA SER A 147 -11.65 0.91 25.37
C SER A 147 -11.97 0.16 24.06
N PRO A 148 -12.52 -1.07 24.13
CA PRO A 148 -12.96 -1.82 22.94
C PRO A 148 -13.93 -1.04 22.04
N ALA A 149 -14.80 -0.22 22.64
CA ALA A 149 -15.72 0.66 21.91
C ALA A 149 -14.97 1.73 21.09
N ALA A 150 -13.92 2.33 21.66
CA ALA A 150 -13.08 3.30 20.95
C ALA A 150 -12.30 2.63 19.81
N VAL A 151 -11.77 1.41 20.02
CA VAL A 151 -11.10 0.63 18.96
C VAL A 151 -12.06 0.30 17.80
N ARG A 152 -13.31 -0.10 18.13
CA ARG A 152 -14.34 -0.32 17.11
C ARG A 152 -14.62 0.92 16.26
N GLN A 153 -14.61 2.11 16.87
CA GLN A 153 -14.77 3.37 16.13
C GLN A 153 -13.58 3.66 15.21
N LEU A 154 -12.34 3.36 15.66
CA LEU A 154 -11.14 3.50 14.84
C LEU A 154 -11.22 2.58 13.61
N ALA A 155 -11.51 1.29 13.81
CA ALA A 155 -11.69 0.34 12.72
C ALA A 155 -12.81 0.75 11.75
N SER A 156 -13.92 1.28 12.26
CA SER A 156 -15.03 1.77 11.43
C SER A 156 -14.62 2.97 10.55
N ARG A 157 -13.80 3.90 11.06
CA ARG A 157 -13.26 5.00 10.27
C ARG A 157 -12.29 4.51 9.20
N ALA A 158 -11.40 3.60 9.57
CA ALA A 158 -10.45 2.99 8.64
C ALA A 158 -11.17 2.26 7.50
N ARG A 159 -12.22 1.44 7.79
CA ARG A 159 -13.03 0.76 6.75
C ARG A 159 -13.63 1.74 5.75
N ARG A 160 -14.14 2.89 6.21
CA ARG A 160 -14.71 3.89 5.32
C ARG A 160 -13.68 4.50 4.39
N ARG A 161 -12.44 4.73 4.87
CA ARG A 161 -11.33 5.20 4.02
C ARG A 161 -10.90 4.13 3.04
N VAL A 162 -10.75 2.87 3.49
CA VAL A 162 -10.36 1.75 2.63
C VAL A 162 -11.38 1.54 1.51
N LYS A 163 -12.67 1.57 1.83
CA LYS A 163 -13.75 1.37 0.85
C LYS A 163 -13.91 2.54 -0.12
N GLY A 164 -13.63 3.74 0.35
CA GLY A 164 -13.89 4.96 -0.40
C GLY A 164 -15.35 5.13 -0.81
N ALA A 165 -15.56 6.04 -1.75
CA ALA A 165 -16.85 6.25 -2.39
C ALA A 165 -16.64 6.52 -3.88
N SER A 166 -17.52 6.00 -4.71
CA SER A 166 -17.58 6.33 -6.12
C SER A 166 -18.93 6.92 -6.48
N PRO A 167 -18.98 8.00 -7.25
CA PRO A 167 -20.22 8.52 -7.80
C PRO A 167 -20.73 7.71 -8.99
N LEU A 168 -19.92 6.77 -9.51
CA LEU A 168 -20.26 5.97 -10.69
C LEU A 168 -21.06 4.74 -10.29
N PRO A 169 -22.02 4.30 -11.13
CA PRO A 169 -22.70 3.02 -10.98
C PRO A 169 -21.68 1.86 -11.01
N GLU A 170 -21.98 0.79 -10.28
CA GLU A 170 -21.12 -0.39 -10.17
C GLU A 170 -20.80 -1.03 -11.53
N ALA A 171 -21.77 -1.08 -12.44
CA ALA A 171 -21.57 -1.60 -13.80
C ALA A 171 -20.54 -0.78 -14.60
N ASP A 172 -20.54 0.55 -14.43
CA ASP A 172 -19.58 1.44 -15.08
C ASP A 172 -18.18 1.31 -14.46
N LEU A 173 -18.10 1.13 -13.15
CA LEU A 173 -16.84 0.84 -12.47
C LEU A 173 -16.22 -0.48 -12.97
N ALA A 174 -17.01 -1.54 -13.03
CA ALA A 174 -16.56 -2.84 -13.53
C ALA A 174 -16.10 -2.78 -15.00
N ARG A 175 -16.78 -1.99 -15.83
CA ARG A 175 -16.39 -1.75 -17.22
C ARG A 175 -15.06 -1.03 -17.32
N ARG A 176 -14.89 0.07 -16.57
CA ARG A 176 -13.65 0.85 -16.52
C ARG A 176 -12.50 0.03 -15.94
N ARG A 177 -12.76 -0.76 -14.90
CA ARG A 177 -11.77 -1.67 -14.30
C ARG A 177 -11.18 -2.61 -15.37
N ARG A 178 -12.02 -3.26 -16.18
CA ARG A 178 -11.53 -4.16 -17.26
C ARG A 178 -10.57 -3.46 -18.22
N VAL A 179 -10.84 -2.22 -18.60
CA VAL A 179 -9.94 -1.44 -19.50
C VAL A 179 -8.62 -1.11 -18.81
N VAL A 180 -8.66 -0.66 -17.55
CA VAL A 180 -7.47 -0.31 -16.77
C VAL A 180 -6.63 -1.55 -16.47
N ASP A 181 -7.25 -2.68 -16.10
CA ASP A 181 -6.55 -3.95 -15.87
C ASP A 181 -5.89 -4.47 -17.16
N ALA A 182 -6.58 -4.37 -18.31
CA ALA A 182 -6.00 -4.72 -19.59
C ALA A 182 -4.81 -3.84 -19.96
N PHE A 183 -4.89 -2.52 -19.69
CA PHE A 183 -3.77 -1.59 -19.89
C PHE A 183 -2.56 -1.95 -18.99
N LEU A 184 -2.80 -2.25 -17.72
CA LEU A 184 -1.73 -2.65 -16.80
C LEU A 184 -1.10 -3.98 -17.21
N ALA A 185 -1.92 -4.98 -17.58
CA ALA A 185 -1.44 -6.28 -18.06
C ALA A 185 -0.60 -6.15 -19.33
N ALA A 186 -1.05 -5.34 -20.31
CA ALA A 186 -0.31 -5.08 -21.53
C ALA A 186 1.02 -4.34 -21.26
N THR A 187 1.04 -3.41 -20.31
CA THR A 187 2.26 -2.70 -19.88
C THR A 187 3.23 -3.66 -19.20
N ARG A 188 2.77 -4.47 -18.25
CA ARG A 188 3.59 -5.48 -17.54
C ARG A 188 4.18 -6.52 -18.50
N GLY A 189 3.36 -6.99 -19.44
CA GLY A 189 3.75 -7.99 -20.44
C GLY A 189 4.54 -7.43 -21.61
N GLY A 190 4.76 -6.10 -21.70
CA GLY A 190 5.46 -5.49 -22.81
C GLY A 190 4.73 -5.63 -24.15
N ASN A 191 3.40 -5.73 -24.15
CA ASN A 191 2.60 -5.95 -25.35
C ASN A 191 2.17 -4.63 -25.98
N PHE A 192 2.97 -4.15 -26.94
CA PHE A 192 2.75 -2.87 -27.60
C PHE A 192 1.42 -2.80 -28.38
N ASP A 193 1.10 -3.86 -29.12
CA ASP A 193 -0.11 -3.89 -29.95
C ASP A 193 -1.38 -3.88 -29.10
N ALA A 194 -1.37 -4.61 -27.98
CA ALA A 194 -2.46 -4.59 -27.01
C ALA A 194 -2.63 -3.20 -26.38
N LEU A 195 -1.54 -2.48 -26.08
CA LEU A 195 -1.62 -1.10 -25.59
C LEU A 195 -2.26 -0.19 -26.64
N VAL A 196 -1.81 -0.24 -27.89
CA VAL A 196 -2.37 0.58 -28.97
C VAL A 196 -3.86 0.31 -29.18
N ALA A 197 -4.31 -0.95 -29.05
CA ALA A 197 -5.71 -1.31 -29.19
C ALA A 197 -6.64 -0.73 -28.09
N LEU A 198 -6.09 -0.44 -26.91
CA LEU A 198 -6.84 0.15 -25.79
C LEU A 198 -6.89 1.69 -25.84
N LEU A 199 -6.02 2.30 -26.64
CA LEU A 199 -5.87 3.75 -26.72
C LEU A 199 -6.66 4.31 -27.90
N HIS A 200 -7.40 5.40 -27.64
CA HIS A 200 -8.03 6.15 -28.75
C HIS A 200 -6.94 6.73 -29.67
N PRO A 201 -7.12 6.80 -31.01
CA PRO A 201 -6.14 7.38 -31.92
C PRO A 201 -5.64 8.78 -31.49
N ASP A 202 -6.54 9.61 -30.97
CA ASP A 202 -6.26 10.97 -30.51
C ASP A 202 -6.04 11.04 -29.00
N VAL A 203 -5.66 9.95 -28.32
CA VAL A 203 -5.38 9.94 -26.88
C VAL A 203 -4.34 10.98 -26.52
N VAL A 204 -4.54 11.64 -25.37
CA VAL A 204 -3.58 12.60 -24.83
C VAL A 204 -3.12 12.14 -23.43
N LEU A 205 -1.82 12.06 -23.25
CA LEU A 205 -1.19 11.84 -21.95
C LEU A 205 -0.61 13.16 -21.44
N HIS A 206 -0.99 13.52 -20.23
CA HIS A 206 -0.41 14.62 -19.47
C HIS A 206 0.39 14.06 -18.30
N ALA A 207 1.67 14.37 -18.21
CA ALA A 207 2.50 14.01 -17.07
C ALA A 207 3.06 15.29 -16.43
N ASP A 208 2.97 15.37 -15.09
CA ASP A 208 3.60 16.49 -14.40
C ASP A 208 5.15 16.37 -14.43
N ARG A 209 5.83 17.47 -14.10
CA ARG A 209 7.31 17.56 -14.16
C ARG A 209 8.02 16.60 -13.21
N SER A 210 7.33 16.06 -12.21
CA SER A 210 7.91 15.11 -11.26
C SER A 210 7.97 13.67 -11.80
N VAL A 211 7.23 13.38 -12.89
CA VAL A 211 7.23 12.07 -13.57
C VAL A 211 8.51 11.85 -14.38
N VAL A 212 8.95 12.91 -15.06
CA VAL A 212 10.17 12.94 -15.88
C VAL A 212 10.93 14.20 -15.47
N PRO A 213 12.25 14.17 -15.27
CA PRO A 213 13.01 15.34 -14.84
C PRO A 213 13.12 16.36 -15.99
N THR A 214 11.99 16.99 -16.34
CA THR A 214 11.86 18.03 -17.35
C THR A 214 11.42 19.35 -16.70
N PRO A 215 11.85 20.51 -17.23
CA PRO A 215 11.45 21.81 -16.69
C PRO A 215 9.93 22.07 -16.78
N GLU A 216 9.27 21.47 -17.75
CA GLU A 216 7.84 21.66 -18.04
C GLU A 216 7.07 20.33 -17.98
N PRO A 217 5.76 20.38 -17.73
CA PRO A 217 4.90 19.19 -17.84
C PRO A 217 4.98 18.60 -19.25
N VAL A 218 4.95 17.27 -19.34
CA VAL A 218 5.03 16.56 -20.63
C VAL A 218 3.64 16.28 -21.14
N VAL A 219 3.39 16.62 -22.40
CA VAL A 219 2.17 16.28 -23.14
C VAL A 219 2.52 15.40 -24.32
N VAL A 220 1.92 14.21 -24.38
CA VAL A 220 2.12 13.25 -25.47
C VAL A 220 0.77 12.96 -26.11
N SER A 221 0.68 13.08 -27.44
CA SER A 221 -0.57 12.84 -28.19
C SER A 221 -0.42 11.68 -29.17
N GLY A 222 -1.48 10.90 -29.27
CA GLY A 222 -1.59 9.75 -30.18
C GLY A 222 -1.26 8.40 -29.56
N ALA A 223 -1.93 7.35 -30.02
CA ALA A 223 -1.86 6.02 -29.43
C ALA A 223 -0.43 5.43 -29.44
N HIS A 224 0.31 5.55 -30.54
CA HIS A 224 1.65 4.99 -30.67
C HIS A 224 2.68 5.66 -29.74
N PRO A 225 2.79 7.02 -29.66
CA PRO A 225 3.68 7.67 -28.72
C PRO A 225 3.36 7.37 -27.25
N VAL A 226 2.06 7.32 -26.89
CA VAL A 226 1.61 7.00 -25.53
C VAL A 226 1.95 5.55 -25.19
N ALA A 227 1.68 4.60 -26.09
CA ALA A 227 2.04 3.18 -25.90
C ALA A 227 3.56 3.01 -25.73
N LYS A 228 4.37 3.74 -26.52
CA LYS A 228 5.85 3.73 -26.36
C LYS A 228 6.30 4.24 -24.99
N GLY A 229 5.64 5.26 -24.45
CA GLY A 229 5.88 5.74 -23.09
C GLY A 229 5.52 4.72 -22.01
N ALA A 230 4.38 4.01 -22.17
CA ALA A 230 3.97 2.94 -21.28
C ALA A 230 4.97 1.77 -21.30
N MET A 231 5.47 1.38 -22.47
CA MET A 231 6.52 0.37 -22.64
C MET A 231 7.81 0.73 -21.87
N ALA A 232 8.21 1.99 -21.89
CA ALA A 232 9.38 2.44 -21.11
C ALA A 232 9.16 2.35 -19.58
N ALA A 233 7.91 2.23 -19.14
CA ALA A 233 7.53 2.11 -17.73
C ALA A 233 7.36 0.64 -17.25
N THR A 234 7.57 -0.37 -18.08
CA THR A 234 7.38 -1.81 -17.78
C THR A 234 8.02 -2.23 -16.46
N GLY A 235 9.27 -1.83 -16.20
CA GLY A 235 9.97 -2.14 -14.95
C GLY A 235 9.30 -1.56 -13.69
N ARG A 236 8.57 -0.45 -13.81
CA ARG A 236 7.83 0.19 -12.71
C ARG A 236 6.42 -0.37 -12.55
N ALA A 237 5.87 -0.99 -13.59
CA ALA A 237 4.51 -1.52 -13.61
C ALA A 237 4.30 -2.67 -12.60
N ARG A 238 5.37 -3.33 -12.15
CA ARG A 238 5.32 -4.36 -11.10
C ARG A 238 4.88 -3.83 -9.73
N PHE A 239 5.14 -2.54 -9.44
CA PHE A 239 4.72 -1.89 -8.19
C PHE A 239 3.42 -1.08 -8.37
N THR A 240 2.71 -1.30 -9.47
CA THR A 240 1.51 -0.56 -9.84
C THR A 240 0.30 -1.48 -9.74
N GLY A 241 -0.78 -1.02 -9.13
CA GLY A 241 -2.03 -1.76 -9.02
C GLY A 241 -3.25 -0.86 -9.23
N PRO A 242 -4.43 -1.46 -9.51
CA PRO A 242 -5.67 -0.73 -9.66
C PRO A 242 -6.12 -0.13 -8.33
N ALA A 243 -6.66 1.10 -8.38
CA ALA A 243 -7.19 1.84 -7.25
C ALA A 243 -8.37 2.70 -7.67
N LEU A 244 -9.24 3.07 -6.73
CA LEU A 244 -10.12 4.22 -6.92
C LEU A 244 -9.30 5.49 -6.70
N VAL A 245 -9.33 6.37 -7.68
CA VAL A 245 -8.69 7.70 -7.65
C VAL A 245 -9.81 8.73 -7.82
N ASN A 246 -10.08 9.50 -6.78
CA ASN A 246 -11.20 10.46 -6.75
C ASN A 246 -12.53 9.81 -7.21
N GLY A 247 -12.80 8.57 -6.77
CA GLY A 247 -14.00 7.81 -7.10
C GLY A 247 -14.04 7.20 -8.51
N SER A 248 -12.98 7.29 -9.31
CA SER A 248 -12.86 6.65 -10.63
C SER A 248 -11.75 5.60 -10.63
N VAL A 249 -11.83 4.60 -11.54
CA VAL A 249 -10.79 3.59 -11.64
C VAL A 249 -9.52 4.19 -12.24
N GLY A 250 -8.42 4.01 -11.54
CA GLY A 250 -7.08 4.42 -11.93
C GLY A 250 -6.02 3.41 -11.52
N LEU A 251 -4.77 3.79 -11.64
CA LEU A 251 -3.62 3.00 -11.19
C LEU A 251 -2.79 3.80 -10.19
N ALA A 252 -2.36 3.14 -9.12
CA ALA A 252 -1.44 3.68 -8.14
C ALA A 252 -0.12 2.89 -8.17
N MET A 253 1.00 3.58 -8.22
CA MET A 253 2.34 3.00 -8.09
C MET A 253 2.89 3.31 -6.71
N ALA A 254 3.16 2.27 -5.94
CA ALA A 254 3.59 2.41 -4.55
C ALA A 254 4.67 1.38 -4.17
N PRO A 255 5.93 1.58 -4.59
CA PRO A 255 7.03 0.77 -4.09
C PRO A 255 7.14 0.96 -2.57
N GLN A 256 7.35 -0.15 -1.84
CA GLN A 256 7.42 -0.16 -0.38
C GLN A 256 6.16 0.46 0.29
N GLY A 257 4.99 0.27 -0.32
CA GLY A 257 3.71 0.77 0.18
C GLY A 257 3.55 2.30 0.16
N ARG A 258 4.50 3.04 -0.40
CA ARG A 258 4.48 4.52 -0.48
C ARG A 258 4.05 4.99 -1.85
N LEU A 259 3.00 5.77 -1.89
CA LEU A 259 2.52 6.36 -3.13
C LEU A 259 3.60 7.22 -3.80
N ARG A 260 3.89 6.93 -5.06
CA ARG A 260 4.87 7.66 -5.87
C ARG A 260 4.28 8.23 -7.14
N LEU A 261 3.23 7.62 -7.65
CA LEU A 261 2.62 8.02 -8.90
C LEU A 261 1.21 7.49 -9.00
N VAL A 262 0.33 8.28 -9.61
CA VAL A 262 -1.04 7.88 -9.94
C VAL A 262 -1.26 8.12 -11.43
N LEU A 263 -1.95 7.17 -12.09
CA LEU A 263 -2.51 7.35 -13.42
C LEU A 263 -4.03 7.43 -13.30
N ALA A 264 -4.58 8.57 -13.66
CA ALA A 264 -6.02 8.75 -13.81
C ALA A 264 -6.39 8.63 -15.29
N PHE A 265 -7.49 7.90 -15.58
CA PHE A 265 -7.92 7.60 -16.95
C PHE A 265 -9.27 8.24 -17.25
N THR A 266 -9.38 8.86 -18.43
CA THR A 266 -10.67 9.14 -19.05
C THR A 266 -10.94 8.07 -20.10
N ILE A 267 -12.06 7.36 -19.93
CA ILE A 267 -12.45 6.22 -20.80
C ILE A 267 -13.81 6.56 -21.43
N THR A 268 -13.87 6.50 -22.75
CA THR A 268 -15.08 6.70 -23.57
C THR A 268 -15.18 5.55 -24.56
N ASP A 269 -16.33 4.91 -24.62
CA ASP A 269 -16.59 3.77 -25.53
C ASP A 269 -15.53 2.65 -25.45
N ASP A 270 -15.12 2.30 -24.22
CA ASP A 270 -14.08 1.30 -23.88
C ASP A 270 -12.67 1.63 -24.37
N MET A 271 -12.42 2.85 -24.84
CA MET A 271 -11.10 3.33 -25.24
C MET A 271 -10.60 4.41 -24.27
N ILE A 272 -9.31 4.40 -24.00
CA ILE A 272 -8.64 5.42 -23.19
C ILE A 272 -8.43 6.66 -24.06
N THR A 273 -9.11 7.76 -23.73
CA THR A 273 -9.00 9.04 -24.46
C THR A 273 -8.04 10.01 -23.80
N ARG A 274 -7.79 9.84 -22.47
CA ARG A 274 -6.85 10.67 -21.73
C ARG A 274 -6.23 9.89 -20.58
N ILE A 275 -4.94 10.18 -20.33
CA ILE A 275 -4.19 9.70 -19.17
C ILE A 275 -3.54 10.90 -18.47
N ASP A 276 -3.87 11.12 -17.21
CA ASP A 276 -3.19 12.09 -16.37
C ASP A 276 -2.25 11.35 -15.43
N VAL A 277 -0.95 11.63 -15.51
CA VAL A 277 0.10 11.02 -14.70
C VAL A 277 0.57 12.03 -13.65
N VAL A 278 0.28 11.75 -12.40
CA VAL A 278 0.56 12.61 -11.26
C VAL A 278 1.65 11.98 -10.41
N ALA A 279 2.74 12.69 -10.18
CA ALA A 279 3.84 12.31 -9.29
C ALA A 279 4.31 13.47 -8.40
N ASP A 280 3.76 14.66 -8.58
CA ASP A 280 4.01 15.81 -7.72
C ASP A 280 3.45 15.53 -6.31
N PRO A 281 4.27 15.62 -5.24
CA PRO A 281 3.85 15.25 -3.88
C PRO A 281 2.62 16.02 -3.38
N ASP A 282 2.57 17.34 -3.61
CA ASP A 282 1.45 18.17 -3.14
C ASP A 282 0.14 17.76 -3.83
N ARG A 283 0.23 17.40 -5.11
CA ARG A 283 -0.92 16.92 -5.87
C ARG A 283 -1.33 15.49 -5.50
N LEU A 284 -0.36 14.63 -5.16
CA LEU A 284 -0.64 13.27 -4.68
C LEU A 284 -1.38 13.30 -3.34
N ASP A 285 -1.03 14.23 -2.45
CA ASP A 285 -1.66 14.40 -1.14
C ASP A 285 -3.11 14.90 -1.24
N GLU A 286 -3.49 15.56 -2.35
CA GLU A 286 -4.86 16.01 -2.62
C GLU A 286 -5.78 14.89 -3.17
N LEU A 287 -5.21 13.74 -3.60
CA LEU A 287 -5.99 12.65 -4.17
C LEU A 287 -6.68 11.78 -3.12
N GLU A 288 -7.96 11.54 -3.31
CA GLU A 288 -8.69 10.52 -2.56
C GLU A 288 -8.44 9.15 -3.19
N LEU A 289 -7.75 8.28 -2.45
CA LEU A 289 -7.48 6.91 -2.87
C LEU A 289 -8.27 5.91 -2.05
N ALA A 290 -8.81 4.88 -2.71
CA ALA A 290 -9.50 3.78 -2.06
C ALA A 290 -9.28 2.46 -2.82
N VAL A 291 -9.63 1.36 -2.16
CA VAL A 291 -9.55 0.03 -2.75
C VAL A 291 -10.76 -0.20 -3.66
N LEU A 292 -10.54 -0.85 -4.80
CA LEU A 292 -11.61 -1.39 -5.62
C LEU A 292 -12.12 -2.68 -4.98
N ASP A 293 -13.40 -2.73 -4.64
CA ASP A 293 -14.05 -3.98 -4.24
C ASP A 293 -14.02 -4.97 -5.44
N ASP A 294 -13.79 -6.26 -5.18
CA ASP A 294 -13.76 -7.33 -6.19
C ASP A 294 -15.15 -7.63 -6.75
#